data_1d28a842260216beb33dfd16abeb7990
#
_entry.id   1d28a842260216beb33dfd16abeb7990
#
_cell.length_a   1.000
_cell.length_b   1.000
_cell.length_c   1.000
_cell.angle_alpha   90.00
_cell.angle_beta   90.00
_cell.angle_gamma   90.00
#
_symmetry.space_group_name_H-M   'P 1'
#
loop_
_entity.id
_entity.type
_entity.pdbx_description
1 polymer ?
#
loop_
_entity_poly.entity_id
_entity_poly.type
_entity_poly.pdbx_seq_one_letter_code
_entity_poly.pdbx_strand_id
1 'polypeptide(L)'
;MAPGPAEPPGASSPPPPQTERSRWENGWVWALAVLLPLRLLSAASAPIMDCDETFNYWEPLRYLSYQGSGGGMQTWEYSPTYALRSYLYIELHGLVLRIGRALASLDDVQSFYWLRSGLAVVSAGSEAAFCAATADSLGPRVGALTLAFMAPASGMFHASVALLPSTTCMYCVLLGFAAWLRGRHVLGLMCGSLAVLLAWPFVALAFVPMGLDALRPSALGFAGVVGVAAAAILAFGCLPALFDGWYYATGRPVSAVANLILYNALGQGGGGRGADLYGTEPFSFYVKNLLLNFNLVAPLGLLAGPALAAIPAEGRWRRLLAVSPAYLVLLLFGSMAHKEERFLTPIYPLLCLSAAAVLDTALGVAERGAVAFGLTRRPRARAVCNSLLVLLALAAAALSASRSMALHVNFRAPLRIYEHLYYHAAGPAAPPRAGSVCIGKEWYRFPSSFFLPRWGPGGAVSPLLWLNSSFTGQLPRPFEPWPGGISVVPPHMNDRNEEEPSRYSQLSDCAFVVDLELPQQEEPTLDRAAWEPLACEPFLDAERSRLPWRAFHLPFGISQRRNAYAEYCVWRRKGR
;
A
#
# COMPACT_ATOMS: atom_id res chain seq x y z
N MET A 1 48.92 -44.67 47.89
CA MET A 1 47.82 -44.42 46.92
C MET A 1 48.04 -43.02 46.36
N ALA A 2 48.50 -42.93 45.12
CA ALA A 2 48.70 -41.65 44.44
C ALA A 2 47.41 -41.23 43.71
N PRO A 3 47.06 -39.93 43.67
CA PRO A 3 45.86 -39.46 42.93
C PRO A 3 46.15 -39.47 41.42
N GLY A 4 45.10 -39.90 40.65
CA GLY A 4 45.10 -39.95 39.21
C GLY A 4 45.09 -38.55 38.54
N PRO A 5 45.49 -38.46 37.26
CA PRO A 5 45.64 -37.22 36.56
C PRO A 5 44.28 -36.56 36.27
N ALA A 6 44.21 -35.23 36.46
CA ALA A 6 43.08 -34.40 36.17
C ALA A 6 42.83 -34.31 34.64
N GLU A 7 41.56 -34.46 34.25
CA GLU A 7 41.11 -34.20 32.87
C GLU A 7 41.34 -32.74 32.47
N PRO A 8 41.69 -32.45 31.20
CA PRO A 8 41.83 -31.08 30.72
C PRO A 8 40.49 -30.42 30.50
N PRO A 9 40.36 -29.08 30.71
CA PRO A 9 39.12 -28.33 30.59
C PRO A 9 38.63 -28.32 29.13
N GLY A 10 37.33 -28.49 28.98
CA GLY A 10 36.51 -28.68 27.79
C GLY A 10 36.97 -27.99 26.51
N ALA A 11 37.13 -28.78 25.49
CA ALA A 11 37.27 -28.34 24.12
C ALA A 11 35.96 -27.65 23.68
N SER A 12 36.03 -26.36 23.46
CA SER A 12 34.96 -25.61 22.80
C SER A 12 34.71 -26.21 21.41
N SER A 13 33.45 -26.57 21.13
CA SER A 13 33.05 -27.05 19.80
C SER A 13 33.52 -26.06 18.72
N PRO A 14 34.05 -26.53 17.59
CA PRO A 14 34.54 -25.67 16.53
C PRO A 14 33.39 -24.81 15.99
N PRO A 15 33.64 -23.55 15.64
CA PRO A 15 32.64 -22.67 15.02
C PRO A 15 32.14 -23.30 13.71
N PRO A 16 30.86 -23.10 13.33
CA PRO A 16 30.33 -23.66 12.10
C PRO A 16 31.12 -23.14 10.89
N PRO A 17 31.26 -23.97 9.82
CA PRO A 17 32.12 -23.67 8.69
C PRO A 17 31.76 -22.34 8.03
N GLN A 18 32.73 -21.48 7.87
CA GLN A 18 32.65 -20.09 7.35
C GLN A 18 32.06 -19.97 5.94
N THR A 19 31.94 -21.07 5.19
CA THR A 19 31.47 -21.09 3.80
C THR A 19 29.97 -20.84 3.62
N GLU A 20 29.15 -21.05 4.64
CA GLU A 20 27.70 -20.68 4.55
C GLU A 20 27.43 -19.24 4.99
N ARG A 21 28.25 -18.66 5.88
CA ARG A 21 28.11 -17.25 6.28
C ARG A 21 28.39 -16.27 5.14
N SER A 22 29.39 -16.53 4.30
CA SER A 22 29.80 -15.62 3.23
C SER A 22 28.79 -15.46 2.09
N ARG A 23 27.88 -16.42 1.90
CA ARG A 23 26.86 -16.35 0.82
C ARG A 23 25.74 -15.36 1.07
N TRP A 24 25.43 -15.02 2.31
CA TRP A 24 24.34 -14.09 2.65
C TRP A 24 24.81 -12.78 3.27
N GLU A 25 26.12 -12.56 3.47
CA GLU A 25 26.67 -11.25 3.85
C GLU A 25 26.27 -10.14 2.86
N ASN A 26 26.09 -10.50 1.58
CA ASN A 26 25.54 -9.63 0.53
C ASN A 26 24.08 -9.97 0.16
N GLY A 27 23.36 -10.77 0.93
CA GLY A 27 22.00 -11.22 0.60
C GLY A 27 21.00 -10.08 0.39
N TRP A 28 21.14 -8.99 1.16
CA TRP A 28 20.32 -7.81 1.00
C TRP A 28 20.59 -7.07 -0.33
N VAL A 29 21.84 -7.06 -0.82
CA VAL A 29 22.20 -6.43 -2.10
C VAL A 29 21.56 -7.18 -3.25
N TRP A 30 21.61 -8.51 -3.24
CA TRP A 30 20.94 -9.34 -4.25
C TRP A 30 19.42 -9.20 -4.21
N ALA A 31 18.84 -9.19 -3.02
CA ALA A 31 17.41 -8.94 -2.86
C ALA A 31 17.02 -7.55 -3.40
N LEU A 32 17.79 -6.52 -3.06
CA LEU A 32 17.58 -5.16 -3.56
C LEU A 32 17.71 -5.07 -5.08
N ALA A 33 18.70 -5.75 -5.66
CA ALA A 33 18.92 -5.77 -7.11
C ALA A 33 17.73 -6.38 -7.88
N VAL A 34 17.01 -7.34 -7.26
CA VAL A 34 15.78 -7.93 -7.82
C VAL A 34 14.58 -7.02 -7.58
N LEU A 35 14.42 -6.49 -6.36
CA LEU A 35 13.23 -5.77 -5.94
C LEU A 35 13.15 -4.36 -6.52
N LEU A 36 14.26 -3.62 -6.55
CA LEU A 36 14.26 -2.21 -6.95
C LEU A 36 13.72 -1.99 -8.37
N PRO A 37 14.17 -2.71 -9.41
CA PRO A 37 13.60 -2.56 -10.75
C PRO A 37 12.09 -2.85 -10.80
N LEU A 38 11.61 -3.86 -10.07
CA LEU A 38 10.20 -4.22 -10.03
C LEU A 38 9.35 -3.15 -9.33
N ARG A 39 9.86 -2.52 -8.25
CA ARG A 39 9.15 -1.46 -7.53
C ARG A 39 9.18 -0.14 -8.32
N LEU A 40 10.28 0.17 -9.02
CA LEU A 40 10.33 1.31 -9.95
C LEU A 40 9.37 1.11 -11.14
N LEU A 41 9.29 -0.11 -11.68
CA LEU A 41 8.27 -0.43 -12.69
C LEU A 41 6.86 -0.22 -12.14
N SER A 42 6.60 -0.62 -10.90
CA SER A 42 5.32 -0.36 -10.24
C SER A 42 5.05 1.15 -10.12
N ALA A 43 6.03 1.95 -9.69
CA ALA A 43 5.89 3.41 -9.59
C ALA A 43 5.46 4.05 -10.91
N ALA A 44 5.99 3.55 -12.03
CA ALA A 44 5.69 4.06 -13.36
C ALA A 44 4.38 3.52 -13.96
N SER A 45 3.88 2.36 -13.51
CA SER A 45 2.83 1.64 -14.24
C SER A 45 1.59 1.27 -13.43
N ALA A 46 1.67 1.21 -12.10
CA ALA A 46 0.52 0.83 -11.27
C ALA A 46 -0.57 1.93 -11.29
N PRO A 47 -1.84 1.59 -11.57
CA PRO A 47 -2.94 2.53 -11.42
C PRO A 47 -3.18 2.88 -9.94
N ILE A 48 -3.84 4.01 -9.67
CA ILE A 48 -4.42 4.30 -8.37
C ILE A 48 -5.71 3.47 -8.27
N MET A 49 -5.81 2.65 -7.24
CA MET A 49 -6.93 1.71 -7.06
C MET A 49 -7.92 2.14 -5.97
N ASP A 50 -7.59 3.20 -5.24
CA ASP A 50 -8.32 3.64 -4.05
C ASP A 50 -8.47 5.16 -4.08
N CYS A 51 -9.72 5.65 -4.02
CA CYS A 51 -10.00 7.09 -4.04
C CYS A 51 -9.50 7.82 -2.78
N ASP A 52 -9.34 7.10 -1.66
CA ASP A 52 -8.74 7.68 -0.46
C ASP A 52 -7.25 8.01 -0.66
N GLU A 53 -6.53 7.23 -1.48
CA GLU A 53 -5.16 7.59 -1.86
C GLU A 53 -5.13 8.97 -2.51
N THR A 54 -6.08 9.25 -3.40
CA THR A 54 -6.21 10.55 -4.05
C THR A 54 -6.63 11.63 -3.05
N PHE A 55 -7.82 11.52 -2.49
CA PHE A 55 -8.45 12.63 -1.78
C PHE A 55 -7.93 12.84 -0.35
N ASN A 56 -7.42 11.79 0.30
CA ASN A 56 -6.88 11.90 1.65
C ASN A 56 -5.35 12.06 1.70
N TYR A 57 -4.63 11.90 0.56
CA TYR A 57 -3.17 12.01 0.58
C TYR A 57 -2.59 12.83 -0.58
N TRP A 58 -2.91 12.52 -1.85
CA TRP A 58 -2.38 13.29 -2.97
C TRP A 58 -2.92 14.72 -3.00
N GLU A 59 -4.19 14.93 -2.73
CA GLU A 59 -4.82 16.25 -2.76
C GLU A 59 -4.32 17.18 -1.64
N PRO A 60 -4.27 16.76 -0.35
CA PRO A 60 -3.64 17.56 0.69
C PRO A 60 -2.17 17.82 0.45
N LEU A 61 -1.43 16.82 -0.06
CA LEU A 61 -0.01 16.98 -0.43
C LEU A 61 0.17 18.05 -1.51
N ARG A 62 -0.71 18.03 -2.51
CA ARG A 62 -0.75 19.04 -3.58
C ARG A 62 -0.95 20.44 -3.00
N TYR A 63 -1.97 20.60 -2.17
CA TYR A 63 -2.32 21.87 -1.53
C TYR A 63 -1.13 22.42 -0.71
N LEU A 64 -0.53 21.62 0.16
CA LEU A 64 0.60 22.03 0.99
C LEU A 64 1.85 22.35 0.16
N SER A 65 2.15 21.54 -0.85
CA SER A 65 3.36 21.70 -1.66
C SER A 65 3.38 22.97 -2.51
N TYR A 66 2.21 23.57 -2.76
CA TYR A 66 2.06 24.80 -3.56
C TYR A 66 1.43 25.94 -2.77
N GLN A 67 1.34 25.83 -1.45
CA GLN A 67 0.78 26.87 -0.58
C GLN A 67 -0.58 27.38 -1.07
N GLY A 68 -1.47 26.45 -1.41
CA GLY A 68 -2.83 26.73 -1.90
C GLY A 68 -2.94 27.18 -3.36
N SER A 69 -1.87 27.66 -4.01
CA SER A 69 -1.93 28.09 -5.41
C SER A 69 -2.03 26.94 -6.41
N GLY A 70 -1.79 25.72 -5.95
CA GLY A 70 -1.76 24.51 -6.78
C GLY A 70 -3.07 23.75 -6.89
N GLY A 71 -4.18 24.24 -6.35
CA GLY A 71 -5.39 23.46 -6.19
C GLY A 71 -5.28 22.46 -5.03
N GLY A 72 -6.13 21.46 -5.02
CA GLY A 72 -6.22 20.41 -4.00
C GLY A 72 -7.62 20.35 -3.40
N MET A 73 -8.08 19.12 -3.13
CA MET A 73 -9.41 18.85 -2.58
C MET A 73 -9.31 18.43 -1.11
N GLN A 74 -10.23 18.92 -0.30
CA GLN A 74 -10.37 18.59 1.11
C GLN A 74 -11.54 17.63 1.32
N THR A 75 -11.30 16.57 2.11
CA THR A 75 -12.35 15.71 2.64
C THR A 75 -12.75 16.16 4.05
N TRP A 76 -13.88 15.68 4.54
CA TRP A 76 -14.35 15.95 5.90
C TRP A 76 -13.35 15.50 6.98
N GLU A 77 -12.54 14.49 6.72
CA GLU A 77 -11.53 13.96 7.64
C GLU A 77 -10.41 14.96 7.96
N TYR A 78 -10.16 15.92 7.06
CA TYR A 78 -9.26 17.06 7.25
C TYR A 78 -9.93 18.30 7.83
N SER A 79 -11.23 18.26 8.10
CA SER A 79 -11.88 19.35 8.81
C SER A 79 -11.32 19.45 10.24
N PRO A 80 -11.02 20.66 10.76
CA PRO A 80 -10.60 20.87 12.14
C PRO A 80 -11.57 20.27 13.19
N THR A 81 -12.83 20.08 12.81
CA THR A 81 -13.86 19.47 13.66
C THR A 81 -13.54 18.00 13.94
N TYR A 82 -13.03 17.26 12.96
CA TYR A 82 -12.76 15.82 13.06
C TYR A 82 -11.26 15.55 13.24
N ALA A 83 -10.42 16.22 12.47
CA ALA A 83 -8.95 16.13 12.49
C ALA A 83 -8.43 14.67 12.57
N LEU A 84 -8.91 13.83 11.64
CA LEU A 84 -8.59 12.41 11.61
C LEU A 84 -7.27 12.10 10.89
N ARG A 85 -6.72 13.07 10.17
CA ARG A 85 -5.51 12.90 9.35
C ARG A 85 -4.39 13.82 9.83
N SER A 86 -3.15 13.32 9.84
CA SER A 86 -1.98 14.08 10.25
C SER A 86 -1.40 14.87 9.08
N TYR A 87 -1.24 16.18 9.25
CA TYR A 87 -0.51 17.03 8.31
C TYR A 87 0.99 16.74 8.33
N LEU A 88 1.56 16.34 9.48
CA LEU A 88 2.96 15.93 9.53
C LEU A 88 3.23 14.73 8.62
N TYR A 89 2.30 13.77 8.58
CA TYR A 89 2.40 12.64 7.66
C TYR A 89 2.52 13.12 6.20
N ILE A 90 1.71 14.07 5.79
CA ILE A 90 1.73 14.65 4.44
C ILE A 90 3.03 15.42 4.19
N GLU A 91 3.48 16.23 5.16
CA GLU A 91 4.71 17.05 5.02
C GLU A 91 5.98 16.22 4.89
N LEU A 92 6.06 15.06 5.54
CA LEU A 92 7.18 14.13 5.34
C LEU A 92 7.30 13.66 3.88
N HIS A 93 6.18 13.42 3.21
CA HIS A 93 6.16 13.13 1.77
C HIS A 93 6.40 14.37 0.93
N GLY A 94 5.92 15.54 1.37
CA GLY A 94 6.18 16.84 0.78
C GLY A 94 7.66 17.20 0.73
N LEU A 95 8.44 16.76 1.71
CA LEU A 95 9.90 16.92 1.70
C LEU A 95 10.55 16.20 0.50
N VAL A 96 10.09 14.98 0.18
CA VAL A 96 10.58 14.24 -0.99
C VAL A 96 10.27 14.98 -2.29
N LEU A 97 9.08 15.59 -2.40
CA LEU A 97 8.72 16.41 -3.57
C LEU A 97 9.59 17.67 -3.67
N ARG A 98 9.81 18.38 -2.57
CA ARG A 98 10.66 19.59 -2.54
C ARG A 98 12.09 19.26 -2.98
N ILE A 99 12.64 18.14 -2.51
CA ILE A 99 13.97 17.66 -2.94
C ILE A 99 13.98 17.40 -4.45
N GLY A 100 13.01 16.68 -5.00
CA GLY A 100 12.93 16.38 -6.43
C GLY A 100 12.87 17.63 -7.30
N ARG A 101 12.04 18.59 -6.91
CA ARG A 101 11.95 19.88 -7.63
C ARG A 101 13.22 20.72 -7.56
N ALA A 102 13.89 20.70 -6.41
CA ALA A 102 15.16 21.43 -6.25
C ALA A 102 16.28 20.82 -7.09
N LEU A 103 16.27 19.49 -7.27
CA LEU A 103 17.30 18.78 -8.02
C LEU A 103 17.07 18.76 -9.54
N ALA A 104 15.81 18.69 -10.02
CA ALA A 104 15.50 18.35 -11.41
C ALA A 104 14.43 19.23 -12.08
N SER A 105 14.00 20.33 -11.46
CA SER A 105 12.97 21.25 -12.03
C SER A 105 11.72 20.52 -12.56
N LEU A 106 11.24 19.54 -11.82
CA LEU A 106 10.16 18.65 -12.22
C LEU A 106 8.83 19.42 -12.40
N ASP A 107 8.09 19.10 -13.46
CA ASP A 107 6.70 19.48 -13.59
C ASP A 107 5.79 18.72 -12.59
N ASP A 108 4.48 18.99 -12.62
CA ASP A 108 3.56 18.41 -11.65
C ASP A 108 3.40 16.90 -11.81
N VAL A 109 3.24 16.41 -13.04
CA VAL A 109 3.14 14.98 -13.36
C VAL A 109 4.45 14.26 -13.03
N GLN A 110 5.60 14.84 -13.39
CA GLN A 110 6.91 14.32 -13.02
C GLN A 110 7.10 14.29 -11.51
N SER A 111 6.61 15.28 -10.77
CA SER A 111 6.64 15.33 -9.30
C SER A 111 5.85 14.19 -8.67
N PHE A 112 4.69 13.84 -9.24
CA PHE A 112 3.91 12.68 -8.81
C PHE A 112 4.70 11.38 -8.97
N TYR A 113 5.28 11.13 -10.15
CA TYR A 113 6.08 9.92 -10.40
C TYR A 113 7.39 9.90 -9.62
N TRP A 114 7.98 11.06 -9.32
CA TRP A 114 9.15 11.18 -8.46
C TRP A 114 8.85 10.67 -7.04
N LEU A 115 7.75 11.11 -6.44
CA LEU A 115 7.37 10.63 -5.10
C LEU A 115 7.09 9.13 -5.10
N ARG A 116 6.37 8.61 -6.10
CA ARG A 116 6.13 7.17 -6.23
C ARG A 116 7.44 6.38 -6.37
N SER A 117 8.42 6.94 -7.09
CA SER A 117 9.75 6.34 -7.19
C SER A 117 10.49 6.35 -5.84
N GLY A 118 10.33 7.40 -5.04
CA GLY A 118 10.83 7.46 -3.67
C GLY A 118 10.20 6.36 -2.79
N LEU A 119 8.89 6.18 -2.86
CA LEU A 119 8.18 5.09 -2.17
C LEU A 119 8.68 3.71 -2.63
N ALA A 120 8.92 3.53 -3.94
CA ALA A 120 9.48 2.31 -4.51
C ALA A 120 10.86 1.97 -3.95
N VAL A 121 11.73 2.96 -3.77
CA VAL A 121 13.07 2.79 -3.16
C VAL A 121 12.95 2.37 -1.70
N VAL A 122 12.06 3.01 -0.93
CA VAL A 122 11.82 2.67 0.48
C VAL A 122 11.25 1.25 0.60
N SER A 123 10.28 0.89 -0.26
CA SER A 123 9.73 -0.46 -0.31
C SER A 123 10.81 -1.51 -0.61
N ALA A 124 11.54 -1.34 -1.72
CA ALA A 124 12.58 -2.29 -2.11
C ALA A 124 13.67 -2.47 -1.03
N GLY A 125 14.08 -1.38 -0.39
CA GLY A 125 15.07 -1.40 0.70
C GLY A 125 14.56 -2.14 1.94
N SER A 126 13.32 -1.87 2.36
CA SER A 126 12.69 -2.54 3.51
C SER A 126 12.41 -4.03 3.24
N GLU A 127 11.96 -4.37 2.04
CA GLU A 127 11.75 -5.75 1.60
C GLU A 127 13.08 -6.53 1.55
N ALA A 128 14.14 -5.93 1.02
CA ALA A 128 15.46 -6.56 0.95
C ALA A 128 16.03 -6.81 2.36
N ALA A 129 15.90 -5.85 3.27
CA ALA A 129 16.30 -5.99 4.67
C ALA A 129 15.54 -7.12 5.37
N PHE A 130 14.23 -7.24 5.12
CA PHE A 130 13.38 -8.30 5.66
C PHE A 130 13.76 -9.70 5.13
N CYS A 131 13.97 -9.84 3.82
CA CYS A 131 14.41 -11.12 3.22
C CYS A 131 15.76 -11.56 3.78
N ALA A 132 16.72 -10.66 3.90
CA ALA A 132 18.03 -10.96 4.49
C ALA A 132 17.91 -11.39 5.95
N ALA A 133 17.12 -10.65 6.77
CA ALA A 133 16.88 -11.00 8.17
C ALA A 133 16.17 -12.37 8.32
N THR A 134 15.25 -12.66 7.42
CA THR A 134 14.57 -13.97 7.36
C THR A 134 15.55 -15.09 7.05
N ALA A 135 16.45 -14.89 6.08
CA ALA A 135 17.49 -15.85 5.75
C ALA A 135 18.45 -16.11 6.93
N ASP A 136 18.88 -15.05 7.61
CA ASP A 136 19.78 -15.13 8.77
C ASP A 136 19.14 -15.87 9.95
N SER A 137 17.82 -15.70 10.14
CA SER A 137 17.13 -16.11 11.36
C SER A 137 16.33 -17.40 11.26
N LEU A 138 15.70 -17.63 10.10
CA LEU A 138 14.82 -18.79 9.84
C LEU A 138 15.39 -19.77 8.81
N GLY A 139 16.51 -19.41 8.20
CA GLY A 139 17.27 -20.21 7.26
C GLY A 139 17.29 -19.68 5.83
N PRO A 140 18.38 -19.94 5.09
CA PRO A 140 18.60 -19.39 3.74
C PRO A 140 17.48 -19.73 2.74
N ARG A 141 16.91 -20.95 2.83
CA ARG A 141 15.80 -21.38 1.96
C ARG A 141 14.53 -20.58 2.23
N VAL A 142 14.23 -20.29 3.51
CA VAL A 142 13.05 -19.46 3.89
C VAL A 142 13.20 -18.04 3.37
N GLY A 143 14.39 -17.43 3.52
CA GLY A 143 14.66 -16.10 2.99
C GLY A 143 14.55 -16.01 1.46
N ALA A 144 15.12 -17.01 0.75
CA ALA A 144 15.03 -17.08 -0.71
C ALA A 144 13.60 -17.27 -1.22
N LEU A 145 12.80 -18.12 -0.55
CA LEU A 145 11.39 -18.33 -0.89
C LEU A 145 10.55 -17.09 -0.58
N THR A 146 10.81 -16.41 0.55
CA THR A 146 10.14 -15.16 0.88
C THR A 146 10.37 -14.13 -0.23
N LEU A 147 11.60 -13.95 -0.69
CA LEU A 147 11.92 -13.08 -1.82
C LEU A 147 11.20 -13.54 -3.10
N ALA A 148 11.27 -14.82 -3.44
CA ALA A 148 10.68 -15.36 -4.66
C ALA A 148 9.16 -15.23 -4.72
N PHE A 149 8.48 -15.25 -3.58
CA PHE A 149 7.03 -15.03 -3.49
C PHE A 149 6.67 -13.55 -3.43
N MET A 150 7.44 -12.73 -2.72
CA MET A 150 7.16 -11.32 -2.49
C MET A 150 7.47 -10.46 -3.71
N ALA A 151 8.58 -10.71 -4.40
CA ALA A 151 9.03 -9.88 -5.52
C ALA A 151 8.01 -9.79 -6.67
N PRO A 152 7.44 -10.90 -7.18
CA PRO A 152 6.47 -10.86 -8.26
C PRO A 152 5.03 -10.65 -7.81
N ALA A 153 4.70 -10.79 -6.51
CA ALA A 153 3.32 -10.75 -6.03
C ALA A 153 2.59 -9.47 -6.45
N SER A 154 1.42 -9.62 -7.06
CA SER A 154 0.62 -8.49 -7.55
C SER A 154 0.20 -7.56 -6.41
N GLY A 155 -0.17 -8.10 -5.24
CA GLY A 155 -0.48 -7.31 -4.05
C GLY A 155 0.69 -6.45 -3.60
N MET A 156 1.91 -7.02 -3.58
CA MET A 156 3.13 -6.26 -3.26
C MET A 156 3.47 -5.22 -4.34
N PHE A 157 3.26 -5.56 -5.61
CA PHE A 157 3.52 -4.67 -6.74
C PHE A 157 2.70 -3.37 -6.60
N HIS A 158 1.40 -3.45 -6.38
CA HIS A 158 0.54 -2.27 -6.27
C HIS A 158 0.69 -1.54 -4.93
N ALA A 159 0.75 -2.29 -3.81
CA ALA A 159 0.88 -1.69 -2.49
C ALA A 159 2.21 -0.95 -2.26
N SER A 160 3.28 -1.35 -2.96
CA SER A 160 4.64 -0.82 -2.74
C SER A 160 4.82 0.67 -3.05
N VAL A 161 3.88 1.29 -3.76
CA VAL A 161 4.00 2.67 -4.26
C VAL A 161 2.74 3.52 -4.01
N ALA A 162 1.76 2.97 -3.32
CA ALA A 162 0.57 3.70 -2.93
C ALA A 162 0.87 4.70 -1.82
N LEU A 163 0.43 5.94 -1.97
CA LEU A 163 0.59 6.98 -0.95
C LEU A 163 -0.50 6.81 0.13
N LEU A 164 -0.38 5.73 0.91
CA LEU A 164 -1.34 5.35 1.94
C LEU A 164 -0.64 5.03 3.27
N PRO A 165 -1.26 5.31 4.43
CA PRO A 165 -0.73 4.90 5.73
C PRO A 165 -0.54 3.39 5.87
N SER A 166 -1.41 2.58 5.25
CA SER A 166 -1.26 1.12 5.23
C SER A 166 0.02 0.67 4.52
N THR A 167 0.44 1.37 3.47
CA THR A 167 1.72 1.16 2.78
C THR A 167 2.91 1.53 3.68
N THR A 168 2.85 2.68 4.36
CA THR A 168 3.87 3.07 5.35
C THR A 168 3.94 2.06 6.49
N CYS A 169 2.80 1.56 6.97
CA CYS A 169 2.76 0.47 7.94
C CYS A 169 3.42 -0.82 7.41
N MET A 170 3.25 -1.15 6.13
CA MET A 170 3.94 -2.28 5.51
C MET A 170 5.47 -2.11 5.57
N TYR A 171 6.00 -0.91 5.26
CA TYR A 171 7.44 -0.64 5.39
C TYR A 171 7.92 -0.78 6.85
N CYS A 172 7.14 -0.27 7.80
CA CYS A 172 7.44 -0.40 9.22
C CYS A 172 7.38 -1.86 9.70
N VAL A 173 6.44 -2.66 9.21
CA VAL A 173 6.38 -4.11 9.48
C VAL A 173 7.63 -4.79 8.93
N LEU A 174 8.02 -4.53 7.69
CA LEU A 174 9.22 -5.11 7.06
C LEU A 174 10.49 -4.78 7.86
N LEU A 175 10.71 -3.50 8.17
CA LEU A 175 11.90 -3.05 8.92
C LEU A 175 11.86 -3.49 10.38
N GLY A 176 10.70 -3.41 11.02
CA GLY A 176 10.50 -3.83 12.40
C GLY A 176 10.76 -5.32 12.59
N PHE A 177 10.24 -6.15 11.68
CA PHE A 177 10.49 -7.59 11.68
C PHE A 177 11.93 -7.92 11.34
N ALA A 178 12.54 -7.22 10.37
CA ALA A 178 13.96 -7.39 10.06
C ALA A 178 14.85 -7.10 11.28
N ALA A 179 14.49 -6.09 12.06
CA ALA A 179 15.18 -5.75 13.31
C ALA A 179 14.94 -6.81 14.39
N TRP A 180 13.68 -7.19 14.60
CA TRP A 180 13.28 -8.19 15.61
C TRP A 180 13.92 -9.57 15.36
N LEU A 181 13.85 -10.06 14.14
CA LEU A 181 14.47 -11.34 13.76
C LEU A 181 15.99 -11.39 14.03
N ARG A 182 16.65 -10.22 14.02
CA ARG A 182 18.07 -10.04 14.38
C ARG A 182 18.31 -9.69 15.85
N GLY A 183 17.28 -9.73 16.69
CA GLY A 183 17.37 -9.41 18.12
C GLY A 183 17.51 -7.92 18.45
N ARG A 184 17.27 -7.02 17.47
CA ARG A 184 17.33 -5.57 17.66
C ARG A 184 15.97 -5.04 18.14
N HIS A 185 15.56 -5.42 19.35
CA HIS A 185 14.21 -5.14 19.86
C HIS A 185 13.87 -3.65 19.93
N VAL A 186 14.81 -2.77 20.32
CA VAL A 186 14.59 -1.32 20.36
C VAL A 186 14.13 -0.81 18.98
N LEU A 187 14.90 -1.14 17.94
CA LEU A 187 14.58 -0.69 16.56
C LEU A 187 13.25 -1.29 16.09
N GLY A 188 12.98 -2.56 16.41
CA GLY A 188 11.72 -3.21 16.09
C GLY A 188 10.52 -2.50 16.69
N LEU A 189 10.59 -2.19 18.00
CA LEU A 189 9.54 -1.47 18.71
C LEU A 189 9.37 -0.03 18.22
N MET A 190 10.46 0.67 17.87
CA MET A 190 10.39 2.02 17.31
C MET A 190 9.71 2.02 15.94
N CYS A 191 10.00 1.04 15.06
CA CYS A 191 9.27 0.87 13.79
C CYS A 191 7.78 0.61 14.01
N GLY A 192 7.44 -0.26 14.97
CA GLY A 192 6.04 -0.53 15.33
C GLY A 192 5.33 0.71 15.88
N SER A 193 6.02 1.46 16.73
CA SER A 193 5.47 2.69 17.31
C SER A 193 5.27 3.79 16.24
N LEU A 194 6.19 3.93 15.29
CA LEU A 194 6.03 4.84 14.15
C LEU A 194 4.78 4.46 13.33
N ALA A 195 4.60 3.17 13.03
CA ALA A 195 3.41 2.69 12.31
C ALA A 195 2.12 3.02 13.05
N VAL A 196 2.08 2.76 14.37
CA VAL A 196 0.87 2.90 15.20
C VAL A 196 0.55 4.37 15.52
N LEU A 197 1.55 5.17 15.87
CA LEU A 197 1.36 6.52 16.39
C LEU A 197 1.37 7.63 15.35
N LEU A 198 1.87 7.36 14.13
CA LEU A 198 1.88 8.36 13.05
C LEU A 198 1.12 7.91 11.82
N ALA A 199 1.20 6.64 11.43
CA ALA A 199 0.57 6.19 10.20
C ALA A 199 -0.85 5.64 10.44
N TRP A 200 -0.98 4.44 11.06
CA TRP A 200 -2.29 3.78 11.17
C TRP A 200 -2.38 2.87 12.40
N PRO A 201 -3.17 3.21 13.44
CA PRO A 201 -3.14 2.55 14.74
C PRO A 201 -3.59 1.08 14.70
N PHE A 202 -4.43 0.70 13.76
CA PHE A 202 -4.98 -0.65 13.69
C PHE A 202 -3.97 -1.74 13.34
N VAL A 203 -2.75 -1.35 12.87
CA VAL A 203 -1.64 -2.28 12.65
C VAL A 203 -0.99 -2.77 13.94
N ALA A 204 -1.34 -2.21 15.10
CA ALA A 204 -0.73 -2.53 16.41
C ALA A 204 -0.67 -4.04 16.69
N LEU A 205 -1.70 -4.81 16.28
CA LEU A 205 -1.73 -6.26 16.47
C LEU A 205 -0.59 -7.00 15.76
N ALA A 206 -0.06 -6.45 14.66
CA ALA A 206 1.11 -7.03 13.99
C ALA A 206 2.37 -7.00 14.87
N PHE A 207 2.46 -6.06 15.81
CA PHE A 207 3.62 -5.88 16.66
C PHE A 207 3.49 -6.50 18.06
N VAL A 208 2.31 -7.05 18.40
CA VAL A 208 2.08 -7.69 19.73
C VAL A 208 3.07 -8.82 20.02
N PRO A 209 3.32 -9.81 19.11
CA PRO A 209 4.27 -10.87 19.39
C PRO A 209 5.71 -10.35 19.61
N MET A 210 6.11 -9.32 18.89
CA MET A 210 7.40 -8.64 19.08
C MET A 210 7.48 -7.93 20.42
N GLY A 211 6.40 -7.23 20.82
CA GLY A 211 6.31 -6.56 22.12
C GLY A 211 6.42 -7.55 23.28
N LEU A 212 5.69 -8.69 23.20
CA LEU A 212 5.77 -9.75 24.21
C LEU A 212 7.16 -10.38 24.27
N ASP A 213 7.79 -10.60 23.13
CA ASP A 213 9.18 -11.09 23.06
C ASP A 213 10.18 -10.12 23.70
N ALA A 214 9.99 -8.82 23.50
CA ALA A 214 10.84 -7.77 24.08
C ALA A 214 10.73 -7.69 25.61
N LEU A 215 9.62 -8.09 26.21
CA LEU A 215 9.44 -8.10 27.67
C LEU A 215 10.31 -9.14 28.39
N ARG A 216 10.86 -10.13 27.68
CA ARG A 216 11.74 -11.11 28.30
C ARG A 216 12.98 -10.44 28.91
N PRO A 217 13.42 -10.84 30.11
CA PRO A 217 14.61 -10.26 30.75
C PRO A 217 15.88 -10.38 29.90
N SER A 218 15.98 -11.43 29.07
CA SER A 218 17.08 -11.66 28.13
C SER A 218 17.05 -10.76 26.88
N ALA A 219 15.95 -10.01 26.67
CA ALA A 219 15.80 -9.01 25.59
C ALA A 219 15.91 -7.60 26.18
N LEU A 220 14.81 -6.88 26.37
CA LEU A 220 14.78 -5.55 26.97
C LEU A 220 14.31 -5.56 28.42
N GLY A 221 13.49 -6.55 28.80
CA GLY A 221 12.75 -6.56 30.05
C GLY A 221 11.69 -5.45 30.13
N PHE A 222 10.92 -5.43 31.20
CA PHE A 222 9.84 -4.48 31.37
C PHE A 222 10.29 -3.02 31.34
N ALA A 223 11.34 -2.67 32.11
CA ALA A 223 11.86 -1.31 32.18
C ALA A 223 12.38 -0.79 30.83
N GLY A 224 13.07 -1.66 30.05
CA GLY A 224 13.54 -1.31 28.71
C GLY A 224 12.36 -1.06 27.75
N VAL A 225 11.32 -1.89 27.79
CA VAL A 225 10.11 -1.69 26.95
C VAL A 225 9.41 -0.39 27.32
N VAL A 226 9.27 -0.06 28.61
CA VAL A 226 8.68 1.20 29.08
C VAL A 226 9.51 2.40 28.59
N GLY A 227 10.85 2.31 28.67
CA GLY A 227 11.75 3.36 28.17
C GLY A 227 11.60 3.60 26.67
N VAL A 228 11.54 2.53 25.86
CA VAL A 228 11.30 2.63 24.41
C VAL A 228 9.91 3.21 24.13
N ALA A 229 8.87 2.77 24.85
CA ALA A 229 7.52 3.29 24.70
C ALA A 229 7.44 4.79 25.00
N ALA A 230 8.07 5.25 26.08
CA ALA A 230 8.12 6.68 26.43
C ALA A 230 8.81 7.51 25.34
N ALA A 231 9.96 7.05 24.84
CA ALA A 231 10.67 7.72 23.74
C ALA A 231 9.82 7.75 22.45
N ALA A 232 9.14 6.67 22.14
CA ALA A 232 8.27 6.55 20.97
C ALA A 232 7.03 7.46 21.08
N ILE A 233 6.39 7.53 22.24
CA ILE A 233 5.25 8.43 22.49
C ILE A 233 5.70 9.88 22.32
N LEU A 234 6.88 10.26 22.83
CA LEU A 234 7.42 11.60 22.64
C LEU A 234 7.66 11.89 21.15
N ALA A 235 8.38 11.00 20.44
CA ALA A 235 8.79 11.22 19.06
C ALA A 235 7.65 11.09 18.04
N PHE A 236 6.77 10.12 18.19
CA PHE A 236 5.75 9.76 17.18
C PHE A 236 4.32 10.06 17.64
N GLY A 237 4.12 10.44 18.89
CA GLY A 237 2.82 10.86 19.43
C GLY A 237 2.79 12.38 19.73
N CYS A 238 3.64 12.84 20.66
CA CYS A 238 3.60 14.23 21.12
C CYS A 238 4.08 15.23 20.06
N LEU A 239 5.19 14.96 19.36
CA LEU A 239 5.69 15.86 18.31
C LEU A 239 4.70 16.00 17.15
N PRO A 240 4.14 14.92 16.58
CA PRO A 240 3.09 15.03 15.59
C PRO A 240 1.85 15.77 16.10
N ALA A 241 1.43 15.53 17.34
CA ALA A 241 0.26 16.21 17.90
C ALA A 241 0.44 17.72 18.04
N LEU A 242 1.65 18.19 18.40
CA LEU A 242 1.98 19.62 18.41
C LEU A 242 1.97 20.22 17.01
N PHE A 243 2.56 19.51 16.04
CA PHE A 243 2.62 19.93 14.65
C PHE A 243 1.21 20.01 14.04
N ASP A 244 0.41 18.99 14.21
CA ASP A 244 -0.98 18.95 13.71
C ASP A 244 -1.85 20.01 14.39
N GLY A 245 -1.66 20.27 15.71
CA GLY A 245 -2.35 21.33 16.42
C GLY A 245 -2.05 22.72 15.87
N TRP A 246 -0.81 22.95 15.40
CA TRP A 246 -0.44 24.19 14.72
C TRP A 246 -1.10 24.31 13.35
N TYR A 247 -1.09 23.24 12.55
CA TYR A 247 -1.72 23.22 11.23
C TYR A 247 -3.24 23.41 11.30
N TYR A 248 -3.92 22.73 12.24
CA TYR A 248 -5.36 22.87 12.45
C TYR A 248 -5.76 24.17 13.16
N ALA A 249 -4.78 24.98 13.57
CA ALA A 249 -4.97 26.25 14.29
C ALA A 249 -5.88 26.13 15.53
N THR A 250 -5.81 24.99 16.24
CA THR A 250 -6.68 24.70 17.40
C THR A 250 -6.21 25.36 18.70
N GLY A 251 -4.96 25.89 18.73
CA GLY A 251 -4.34 26.40 19.94
C GLY A 251 -3.96 25.32 20.98
N ARG A 252 -4.17 24.06 20.66
CA ARG A 252 -3.85 22.88 21.49
C ARG A 252 -3.30 21.74 20.63
N PRO A 253 -2.56 20.77 21.24
CA PRO A 253 -2.10 19.58 20.52
C PRO A 253 -3.31 18.80 19.95
N VAL A 254 -3.17 18.28 18.72
CA VAL A 254 -4.16 17.46 18.02
C VAL A 254 -3.54 16.13 17.66
N SER A 255 -4.01 15.04 18.23
CA SER A 255 -3.58 13.70 17.86
C SER A 255 -4.55 13.10 16.84
N ALA A 256 -4.20 13.16 15.57
CA ALA A 256 -5.00 12.57 14.49
C ALA A 256 -5.25 11.07 14.72
N VAL A 257 -4.25 10.34 15.22
CA VAL A 257 -4.38 8.91 15.54
C VAL A 257 -5.36 8.65 16.68
N ALA A 258 -5.32 9.46 17.75
CA ALA A 258 -6.29 9.33 18.86
C ALA A 258 -7.71 9.63 18.35
N ASN A 259 -7.89 10.69 17.56
CA ASN A 259 -9.18 11.02 16.96
C ASN A 259 -9.69 9.87 16.07
N LEU A 260 -8.81 9.27 15.27
CA LEU A 260 -9.16 8.14 14.40
C LEU A 260 -9.61 6.90 15.20
N ILE A 261 -8.97 6.62 16.35
CA ILE A 261 -9.37 5.53 17.26
C ILE A 261 -10.73 5.86 17.88
N LEU A 262 -10.91 7.07 18.42
CA LEU A 262 -12.16 7.51 19.04
C LEU A 262 -13.32 7.44 18.04
N TYR A 263 -13.08 7.89 16.82
CA TYR A 263 -14.10 7.87 15.76
C TYR A 263 -14.52 6.45 15.36
N ASN A 264 -13.55 5.57 15.04
CA ASN A 264 -13.86 4.25 14.48
C ASN A 264 -14.09 3.17 15.53
N ALA A 265 -13.37 3.19 16.66
CA ALA A 265 -13.45 2.12 17.67
C ALA A 265 -14.46 2.40 18.79
N LEU A 266 -14.70 3.68 19.12
CA LEU A 266 -15.62 4.07 20.21
C LEU A 266 -16.93 4.69 19.70
N GLY A 267 -17.15 4.69 18.38
CA GLY A 267 -18.42 5.11 17.78
C GLY A 267 -18.77 6.58 18.01
N GLN A 268 -17.78 7.45 18.25
CA GLN A 268 -18.00 8.89 18.41
C GLN A 268 -18.31 9.63 17.09
N GLY A 269 -18.41 8.87 15.98
CA GLY A 269 -18.78 9.39 14.66
C GLY A 269 -20.27 9.72 14.56
N GLY A 270 -20.60 10.66 13.68
CA GLY A 270 -21.96 11.18 13.47
C GLY A 270 -22.98 10.09 13.16
N GLY A 271 -23.91 9.87 14.06
CA GLY A 271 -25.03 8.94 13.88
C GLY A 271 -24.82 7.50 14.27
N GLY A 272 -23.69 7.11 14.91
CA GLY A 272 -23.49 5.77 15.51
C GLY A 272 -23.27 4.63 14.51
N ARG A 273 -23.06 4.92 13.22
CA ARG A 273 -22.80 3.92 12.17
C ARG A 273 -21.32 3.74 11.83
N GLY A 274 -20.46 4.71 12.15
CA GLY A 274 -19.01 4.63 11.90
C GLY A 274 -18.65 4.22 10.46
N ALA A 275 -17.64 3.36 10.34
CA ALA A 275 -17.15 2.88 9.05
C ALA A 275 -18.19 2.06 8.24
N ASP A 276 -19.21 1.48 8.88
CA ASP A 276 -20.26 0.68 8.21
C ASP A 276 -21.11 1.51 7.22
N LEU A 277 -21.06 2.85 7.37
CA LEU A 277 -21.71 3.78 6.44
C LEU A 277 -21.15 3.66 5.00
N TYR A 278 -19.90 3.23 4.87
CA TYR A 278 -19.20 3.10 3.57
C TYR A 278 -19.27 1.68 2.98
N GLY A 279 -20.17 0.85 3.49
CA GLY A 279 -20.42 -0.49 3.00
C GLY A 279 -19.84 -1.59 3.89
N THR A 280 -20.44 -2.77 3.80
CA THR A 280 -20.03 -3.95 4.58
C THR A 280 -19.74 -5.12 3.65
N GLU A 281 -18.73 -5.93 4.01
CA GLU A 281 -18.29 -7.07 3.21
C GLU A 281 -18.12 -8.32 4.09
N PRO A 282 -18.43 -9.53 3.57
CA PRO A 282 -18.21 -10.77 4.29
C PRO A 282 -16.72 -11.12 4.40
N PHE A 283 -16.35 -12.04 5.30
CA PHE A 283 -14.96 -12.51 5.45
C PHE A 283 -14.35 -13.03 4.14
N SER A 284 -15.18 -13.64 3.27
CA SER A 284 -14.76 -14.15 1.95
C SER A 284 -14.19 -13.07 1.03
N PHE A 285 -14.46 -11.78 1.29
CA PHE A 285 -13.85 -10.66 0.58
C PHE A 285 -12.32 -10.71 0.66
N TYR A 286 -11.76 -10.86 1.87
CA TYR A 286 -10.32 -10.96 2.04
C TYR A 286 -9.72 -12.22 1.43
N VAL A 287 -10.41 -13.37 1.55
CA VAL A 287 -9.94 -14.62 0.94
C VAL A 287 -9.84 -14.45 -0.58
N LYS A 288 -10.87 -13.87 -1.22
CA LYS A 288 -10.87 -13.61 -2.67
C LYS A 288 -9.72 -12.66 -3.06
N ASN A 289 -9.54 -11.56 -2.34
CA ASN A 289 -8.48 -10.59 -2.62
C ASN A 289 -7.08 -11.19 -2.45
N LEU A 290 -6.86 -11.95 -1.38
CA LEU A 290 -5.59 -12.63 -1.19
C LEU A 290 -5.31 -13.68 -2.29
N LEU A 291 -6.32 -14.44 -2.72
CA LEU A 291 -6.17 -15.40 -3.82
C LEU A 291 -5.86 -14.70 -5.16
N LEU A 292 -6.48 -13.56 -5.45
CA LEU A 292 -6.20 -12.80 -6.66
C LEU A 292 -4.80 -12.17 -6.65
N ASN A 293 -4.35 -11.65 -5.52
CA ASN A 293 -3.12 -10.88 -5.42
C ASN A 293 -1.87 -11.71 -5.09
N PHE A 294 -2.06 -12.90 -4.49
CA PHE A 294 -0.98 -13.81 -4.08
C PHE A 294 -1.14 -15.22 -4.64
N ASN A 295 -2.19 -15.51 -5.39
CA ASN A 295 -2.45 -16.78 -6.08
C ASN A 295 -2.09 -18.04 -5.26
N LEU A 296 -1.12 -18.87 -5.70
CA LEU A 296 -0.68 -20.08 -5.01
C LEU A 296 -0.04 -19.83 -3.64
N VAL A 297 0.48 -18.62 -3.41
CA VAL A 297 1.10 -18.22 -2.13
C VAL A 297 0.04 -18.02 -1.05
N ALA A 298 -1.15 -17.52 -1.41
CA ALA A 298 -2.21 -17.22 -0.45
C ALA A 298 -2.67 -18.44 0.36
N PRO A 299 -3.09 -19.59 -0.24
CA PRO A 299 -3.49 -20.75 0.55
C PRO A 299 -2.35 -21.32 1.39
N LEU A 300 -1.12 -21.30 0.90
CA LEU A 300 0.05 -21.75 1.67
C LEU A 300 0.28 -20.85 2.89
N GLY A 301 0.18 -19.52 2.72
CA GLY A 301 0.31 -18.57 3.81
C GLY A 301 -0.81 -18.69 4.83
N LEU A 302 -2.07 -18.84 4.38
CA LEU A 302 -3.22 -19.00 5.25
C LEU A 302 -3.23 -20.31 6.05
N LEU A 303 -2.68 -21.37 5.49
CA LEU A 303 -2.57 -22.68 6.16
C LEU A 303 -1.28 -22.84 6.98
N ALA A 304 -0.34 -21.91 6.91
CA ALA A 304 0.97 -22.04 7.54
C ALA A 304 0.91 -22.20 9.06
N GLY A 305 0.07 -21.45 9.77
CA GLY A 305 -0.07 -21.54 11.23
C GLY A 305 -0.47 -22.95 11.69
N PRO A 306 -1.64 -23.47 11.25
CA PRO A 306 -2.05 -24.84 11.57
C PRO A 306 -1.03 -25.91 11.13
N ALA A 307 -0.46 -25.77 9.93
CA ALA A 307 0.51 -26.74 9.41
C ALA A 307 1.82 -26.74 10.24
N LEU A 308 2.37 -25.56 10.56
CA LEU A 308 3.56 -25.45 11.41
C LEU A 308 3.30 -25.95 12.84
N ALA A 309 2.08 -25.80 13.36
CA ALA A 309 1.70 -26.35 14.66
C ALA A 309 1.62 -27.89 14.64
N ALA A 310 1.13 -28.47 13.54
CA ALA A 310 0.97 -29.92 13.39
C ALA A 310 2.29 -30.65 13.03
N ILE A 311 3.18 -30.02 12.23
CA ILE A 311 4.41 -30.65 11.76
C ILE A 311 5.51 -30.51 12.81
N PRO A 312 5.99 -31.62 13.43
CA PRO A 312 7.11 -31.55 14.36
C PRO A 312 8.42 -31.25 13.59
N ALA A 313 8.96 -30.06 13.84
CA ALA A 313 10.19 -29.61 13.22
C ALA A 313 11.05 -28.78 14.20
N GLU A 314 12.35 -28.80 14.02
CA GLU A 314 13.26 -27.95 14.75
C GLU A 314 12.97 -26.45 14.47
N GLY A 315 13.00 -25.63 15.51
CA GLY A 315 12.69 -24.20 15.39
C GLY A 315 11.21 -23.87 15.15
N ARG A 316 10.28 -24.85 15.27
CA ARG A 316 8.83 -24.70 15.05
C ARG A 316 8.26 -23.47 15.76
N TRP A 317 8.55 -23.32 17.04
CA TRP A 317 8.00 -22.21 17.85
C TRP A 317 8.46 -20.84 17.37
N ARG A 318 9.71 -20.73 16.92
CA ARG A 318 10.23 -19.49 16.34
C ARG A 318 9.51 -19.14 15.03
N ARG A 319 9.25 -20.14 14.18
CA ARG A 319 8.47 -19.97 12.94
C ARG A 319 7.02 -19.59 13.23
N LEU A 320 6.36 -20.26 14.18
CA LEU A 320 5.01 -19.94 14.62
C LEU A 320 4.91 -18.50 15.15
N LEU A 321 5.87 -18.09 15.98
CA LEU A 321 5.92 -16.72 16.48
C LEU A 321 6.10 -15.70 15.35
N ALA A 322 6.95 -15.99 14.36
CA ALA A 322 7.19 -15.09 13.23
C ALA A 322 5.98 -14.93 12.29
N VAL A 323 5.14 -15.97 12.14
CA VAL A 323 3.97 -15.92 11.27
C VAL A 323 2.68 -15.47 12.00
N SER A 324 2.63 -15.55 13.33
CA SER A 324 1.44 -15.23 14.12
C SER A 324 0.87 -13.83 13.89
N PRO A 325 1.66 -12.76 13.65
CA PRO A 325 1.12 -11.43 13.41
C PRO A 325 0.20 -11.33 12.20
N ALA A 326 0.47 -12.10 11.15
CA ALA A 326 -0.41 -12.12 9.97
C ALA A 326 -1.83 -12.60 10.35
N TYR A 327 -1.93 -13.60 11.22
CA TYR A 327 -3.23 -14.12 11.67
C TYR A 327 -3.94 -13.18 12.63
N LEU A 328 -3.21 -12.52 13.53
CA LEU A 328 -3.81 -11.55 14.46
C LEU A 328 -4.47 -10.40 13.70
N VAL A 329 -3.79 -9.85 12.69
CA VAL A 329 -4.33 -8.77 11.85
C VAL A 329 -5.48 -9.26 10.97
N LEU A 330 -5.35 -10.46 10.37
CA LEU A 330 -6.41 -11.04 9.55
C LEU A 330 -7.68 -11.34 10.37
N LEU A 331 -7.54 -11.80 11.61
CA LEU A 331 -8.67 -12.01 12.51
C LEU A 331 -9.34 -10.69 12.89
N LEU A 332 -8.57 -9.65 13.22
CA LEU A 332 -9.11 -8.34 13.53
C LEU A 332 -9.96 -7.82 12.35
N PHE A 333 -9.36 -7.64 11.18
CA PHE A 333 -10.07 -7.07 10.04
C PHE A 333 -11.13 -8.03 9.47
N GLY A 334 -10.93 -9.34 9.62
CA GLY A 334 -11.91 -10.34 9.26
C GLY A 334 -13.20 -10.24 10.07
N SER A 335 -13.12 -9.83 11.35
CA SER A 335 -14.28 -9.64 12.23
C SER A 335 -15.01 -8.31 12.05
N MET A 336 -14.38 -7.30 11.46
CA MET A 336 -15.02 -6.00 11.20
C MET A 336 -16.03 -6.14 10.06
N ALA A 337 -17.13 -5.37 10.09
CA ALA A 337 -18.15 -5.37 9.05
C ALA A 337 -17.64 -4.65 7.79
N HIS A 338 -17.09 -3.44 7.96
CA HIS A 338 -16.46 -2.71 6.87
C HIS A 338 -15.07 -3.28 6.54
N LYS A 339 -14.84 -3.58 5.25
CA LYS A 339 -13.59 -4.19 4.78
C LYS A 339 -13.11 -3.52 3.50
N GLU A 340 -11.84 -3.18 3.49
CA GLU A 340 -11.13 -2.69 2.31
C GLU A 340 -9.88 -3.52 2.06
N GLU A 341 -9.49 -3.66 0.79
CA GLU A 341 -8.31 -4.44 0.41
C GLU A 341 -7.04 -3.93 1.10
N ARG A 342 -6.88 -2.60 1.16
CA ARG A 342 -5.70 -1.93 1.74
C ARG A 342 -5.49 -2.21 3.24
N PHE A 343 -6.51 -2.67 3.98
CA PHE A 343 -6.35 -3.00 5.41
C PHE A 343 -5.42 -4.18 5.64
N LEU A 344 -5.28 -5.07 4.67
CA LEU A 344 -4.35 -6.19 4.73
C LEU A 344 -2.95 -5.88 4.17
N THR A 345 -2.72 -4.73 3.56
CA THR A 345 -1.43 -4.33 2.99
C THR A 345 -0.25 -4.53 3.97
N PRO A 346 -0.36 -4.14 5.27
CA PRO A 346 0.75 -4.31 6.20
C PRO A 346 1.21 -5.76 6.40
N ILE A 347 0.33 -6.74 6.20
CA ILE A 347 0.66 -8.16 6.40
C ILE A 347 0.99 -8.93 5.12
N TYR A 348 0.95 -8.29 3.97
CA TYR A 348 1.32 -8.94 2.70
C TYR A 348 2.71 -9.59 2.71
N PRO A 349 3.77 -8.94 3.25
CA PRO A 349 5.07 -9.59 3.40
C PRO A 349 5.05 -10.80 4.32
N LEU A 350 4.25 -10.73 5.39
CA LEU A 350 4.13 -11.82 6.37
C LEU A 350 3.39 -13.03 5.80
N LEU A 351 2.46 -12.82 4.86
CA LEU A 351 1.81 -13.90 4.11
C LEU A 351 2.84 -14.66 3.25
N CYS A 352 3.74 -13.94 2.58
CA CYS A 352 4.83 -14.53 1.80
C CYS A 352 5.82 -15.31 2.69
N LEU A 353 6.17 -14.74 3.85
CA LEU A 353 6.99 -15.43 4.87
C LEU A 353 6.28 -16.68 5.37
N SER A 354 5.00 -16.63 5.64
CA SER A 354 4.21 -17.77 6.13
C SER A 354 4.22 -18.91 5.13
N ALA A 355 4.00 -18.62 3.85
CA ALA A 355 4.08 -19.61 2.78
C ALA A 355 5.49 -20.21 2.65
N ALA A 356 6.53 -19.38 2.74
CA ALA A 356 7.92 -19.82 2.69
C ALA A 356 8.27 -20.75 3.87
N ALA A 357 7.86 -20.39 5.08
CA ALA A 357 8.15 -21.15 6.30
C ALA A 357 7.47 -22.52 6.30
N VAL A 358 6.21 -22.62 5.88
CA VAL A 358 5.50 -23.90 5.84
C VAL A 358 6.08 -24.80 4.76
N LEU A 359 6.39 -24.29 3.58
CA LEU A 359 7.00 -25.08 2.50
C LEU A 359 8.37 -25.61 2.88
N ASP A 360 9.26 -24.78 3.44
CA ASP A 360 10.56 -25.24 3.91
C ASP A 360 10.43 -26.34 4.96
N THR A 361 9.49 -26.19 5.90
CA THR A 361 9.23 -27.18 6.94
C THR A 361 8.72 -28.50 6.35
N ALA A 362 7.69 -28.45 5.50
CA ALA A 362 7.08 -29.63 4.90
C ALA A 362 8.07 -30.41 4.02
N LEU A 363 8.80 -29.70 3.17
CA LEU A 363 9.79 -30.34 2.30
C LEU A 363 11.00 -30.84 3.08
N GLY A 364 11.42 -30.15 4.14
CA GLY A 364 12.46 -30.67 5.04
C GLY A 364 12.08 -31.99 5.73
N VAL A 365 10.79 -32.14 6.10
CA VAL A 365 10.27 -33.43 6.61
C VAL A 365 10.22 -34.48 5.51
N ALA A 366 9.75 -34.14 4.33
CA ALA A 366 9.72 -35.05 3.18
C ALA A 366 11.14 -35.53 2.76
N GLU A 367 12.12 -34.61 2.73
CA GLU A 367 13.52 -34.95 2.47
C GLU A 367 14.06 -36.00 3.48
N ARG A 368 13.82 -35.75 4.78
CA ARG A 368 14.27 -36.69 5.84
C ARG A 368 13.55 -38.02 5.76
N GLY A 369 12.23 -38.02 5.53
CA GLY A 369 11.43 -39.21 5.38
C GLY A 369 11.89 -40.06 4.20
N ALA A 370 12.08 -39.48 3.03
CA ALA A 370 12.54 -40.18 1.84
C ALA A 370 13.90 -40.86 2.04
N VAL A 371 14.79 -40.24 2.79
CA VAL A 371 16.09 -40.81 3.15
C VAL A 371 15.95 -41.93 4.19
N ALA A 372 15.14 -41.71 5.24
CA ALA A 372 14.94 -42.68 6.31
C ALA A 372 14.27 -43.99 5.82
N PHE A 373 13.34 -43.88 4.86
CA PHE A 373 12.70 -45.03 4.22
C PHE A 373 13.55 -45.66 3.09
N GLY A 374 14.77 -45.18 2.86
CA GLY A 374 15.66 -45.72 1.83
C GLY A 374 15.22 -45.47 0.39
N LEU A 375 14.22 -44.58 0.16
CA LEU A 375 13.67 -44.29 -1.17
C LEU A 375 14.71 -43.57 -2.06
N THR A 376 15.61 -42.77 -1.46
CA THR A 376 16.63 -42.04 -2.20
C THR A 376 17.78 -41.58 -1.30
N ARG A 377 18.92 -41.19 -1.91
CA ARG A 377 20.03 -40.57 -1.19
C ARG A 377 19.70 -39.07 -0.91
N ARG A 378 20.17 -38.55 0.23
CA ARG A 378 19.92 -37.16 0.69
C ARG A 378 20.14 -36.07 -0.39
N PRO A 379 21.24 -36.10 -1.21
CA PRO A 379 21.44 -35.08 -2.24
C PRO A 379 20.37 -35.10 -3.34
N ARG A 380 19.89 -36.28 -3.74
CA ARG A 380 18.80 -36.41 -4.72
C ARG A 380 17.46 -35.96 -4.17
N ALA A 381 17.10 -36.31 -2.92
CA ALA A 381 15.91 -35.86 -2.27
C ALA A 381 15.87 -34.31 -2.22
N ARG A 382 16.99 -33.71 -1.79
CA ARG A 382 17.13 -32.24 -1.75
C ARG A 382 17.02 -31.61 -3.13
N ALA A 383 17.61 -32.20 -4.17
CA ALA A 383 17.51 -31.69 -5.54
C ALA A 383 16.07 -31.71 -6.04
N VAL A 384 15.32 -32.81 -5.84
CA VAL A 384 13.89 -32.91 -6.21
C VAL A 384 13.08 -31.87 -5.48
N CYS A 385 13.21 -31.72 -4.15
CA CYS A 385 12.50 -30.73 -3.38
C CYS A 385 12.79 -29.29 -3.86
N ASN A 386 14.06 -28.96 -4.12
CA ASN A 386 14.43 -27.65 -4.64
C ASN A 386 13.85 -27.41 -6.05
N SER A 387 13.81 -28.41 -6.93
CA SER A 387 13.18 -28.29 -8.25
C SER A 387 11.69 -28.02 -8.14
N LEU A 388 10.99 -28.70 -7.22
CA LEU A 388 9.56 -28.43 -6.97
C LEU A 388 9.33 -27.01 -6.45
N LEU A 389 10.19 -26.50 -5.56
CA LEU A 389 10.12 -25.11 -5.08
C LEU A 389 10.32 -24.11 -6.21
N VAL A 390 11.29 -24.34 -7.08
CA VAL A 390 11.54 -23.47 -8.25
C VAL A 390 10.35 -23.47 -9.18
N LEU A 391 9.78 -24.63 -9.50
CA LEU A 391 8.58 -24.73 -10.34
C LEU A 391 7.38 -24.00 -9.73
N LEU A 392 7.16 -24.16 -8.42
CA LEU A 392 6.10 -23.46 -7.70
C LEU A 392 6.31 -21.93 -7.72
N ALA A 393 7.54 -21.47 -7.46
CA ALA A 393 7.89 -20.06 -7.50
C ALA A 393 7.70 -19.46 -8.90
N LEU A 394 8.10 -20.16 -9.95
CA LEU A 394 7.89 -19.74 -11.34
C LEU A 394 6.40 -19.69 -11.70
N ALA A 395 5.61 -20.68 -11.28
CA ALA A 395 4.16 -20.67 -11.49
C ALA A 395 3.48 -19.50 -10.76
N ALA A 396 3.86 -19.27 -9.49
CA ALA A 396 3.36 -18.13 -8.71
C ALA A 396 3.76 -16.79 -9.35
N ALA A 397 5.00 -16.68 -9.83
CA ALA A 397 5.49 -15.48 -10.53
C ALA A 397 4.74 -15.22 -11.84
N ALA A 398 4.49 -16.25 -12.65
CA ALA A 398 3.75 -16.15 -13.90
C ALA A 398 2.29 -15.69 -13.67
N LEU A 399 1.61 -16.27 -12.68
CA LEU A 399 0.26 -15.86 -12.29
C LEU A 399 0.24 -14.42 -11.77
N SER A 400 1.22 -14.04 -10.95
CA SER A 400 1.35 -12.68 -10.42
C SER A 400 1.62 -11.65 -11.52
N ALA A 401 2.52 -11.94 -12.45
CA ALA A 401 2.79 -11.09 -13.61
C ALA A 401 1.54 -10.93 -14.49
N SER A 402 0.83 -12.04 -14.73
CA SER A 402 -0.46 -12.06 -15.44
C SER A 402 -1.49 -11.17 -14.75
N ARG A 403 -1.60 -11.23 -13.42
CA ARG A 403 -2.52 -10.39 -12.63
C ARG A 403 -2.11 -8.91 -12.67
N SER A 404 -0.84 -8.59 -12.44
CA SER A 404 -0.34 -7.20 -12.49
C SER A 404 -0.54 -6.58 -13.87
N MET A 405 -0.29 -7.35 -14.93
CA MET A 405 -0.56 -6.91 -16.30
C MET A 405 -2.06 -6.70 -16.56
N ALA A 406 -2.93 -7.57 -16.02
CA ALA A 406 -4.39 -7.39 -16.12
C ALA A 406 -4.82 -6.07 -15.45
N LEU A 407 -4.33 -5.77 -14.26
CA LEU A 407 -4.64 -4.52 -13.57
C LEU A 407 -4.14 -3.31 -14.35
N HIS A 408 -2.89 -3.36 -14.86
CA HIS A 408 -2.34 -2.29 -15.67
C HIS A 408 -3.16 -2.05 -16.95
N VAL A 409 -3.41 -3.08 -17.75
CA VAL A 409 -4.12 -2.94 -19.05
C VAL A 409 -5.57 -2.52 -18.85
N ASN A 410 -6.24 -3.05 -17.84
CA ASN A 410 -7.67 -2.86 -17.63
C ASN A 410 -8.03 -1.55 -16.93
N PHE A 411 -7.11 -0.96 -16.12
CA PHE A 411 -7.44 0.16 -15.22
C PHE A 411 -6.48 1.36 -15.30
N ARG A 412 -5.54 1.39 -16.26
CA ARG A 412 -4.60 2.51 -16.43
C ARG A 412 -5.22 3.77 -17.05
N ALA A 413 -6.39 3.64 -17.69
CA ALA A 413 -6.99 4.71 -18.48
C ALA A 413 -7.13 6.05 -17.72
N PRO A 414 -7.58 6.10 -16.44
CA PRO A 414 -7.65 7.35 -15.70
C PRO A 414 -6.32 8.10 -15.66
N LEU A 415 -5.22 7.47 -15.26
CA LEU A 415 -3.90 8.12 -15.23
C LEU A 415 -3.50 8.62 -16.61
N ARG A 416 -3.68 7.82 -17.67
CA ARG A 416 -3.29 8.16 -19.03
C ARG A 416 -4.10 9.31 -19.62
N ILE A 417 -5.38 9.35 -19.38
CA ILE A 417 -6.27 10.42 -19.89
C ILE A 417 -5.94 11.75 -19.22
N TYR A 418 -5.69 11.77 -17.90
CA TYR A 418 -5.30 12.98 -17.21
C TYR A 418 -3.88 13.42 -17.53
N GLU A 419 -2.94 12.50 -17.73
CA GLU A 419 -1.59 12.79 -18.25
C GLU A 419 -1.65 13.42 -19.64
N HIS A 420 -2.49 12.86 -20.53
CA HIS A 420 -2.71 13.41 -21.86
C HIS A 420 -3.32 14.83 -21.79
N LEU A 421 -4.33 15.03 -20.94
CA LEU A 421 -4.95 16.34 -20.73
C LEU A 421 -3.93 17.37 -20.22
N TYR A 422 -3.07 17.00 -19.26
CA TYR A 422 -2.02 17.87 -18.72
C TYR A 422 -1.05 18.35 -19.83
N TYR A 423 -0.48 17.44 -20.58
CA TYR A 423 0.51 17.78 -21.61
C TYR A 423 -0.09 18.42 -22.86
N HIS A 424 -1.32 18.06 -23.23
CA HIS A 424 -2.01 18.70 -24.35
C HIS A 424 -2.32 20.17 -24.04
N ALA A 425 -2.78 20.44 -22.85
CA ALA A 425 -3.12 21.80 -22.43
C ALA A 425 -1.89 22.68 -22.18
N ALA A 426 -0.71 22.08 -21.98
CA ALA A 426 0.55 22.82 -21.85
C ALA A 426 1.25 23.08 -23.21
N GLY A 427 0.75 22.50 -24.31
CA GLY A 427 1.34 22.60 -25.65
C GLY A 427 1.04 23.93 -26.39
N PRO A 428 1.72 24.19 -27.51
CA PRO A 428 1.53 25.42 -28.31
C PRO A 428 0.13 25.56 -28.92
N ALA A 429 -0.66 24.51 -28.96
CA ALA A 429 -2.08 24.49 -29.36
C ALA A 429 -3.05 24.68 -28.19
N ALA A 430 -2.54 25.00 -26.99
CA ALA A 430 -3.38 25.23 -25.82
C ALA A 430 -4.36 26.39 -26.03
N PRO A 431 -5.62 26.27 -25.61
CA PRO A 431 -6.56 27.36 -25.68
C PRO A 431 -6.08 28.54 -24.80
N PRO A 432 -6.35 29.80 -25.20
CA PRO A 432 -5.78 30.98 -24.55
C PRO A 432 -6.36 31.27 -23.15
N ARG A 433 -7.33 30.49 -22.66
CA ARG A 433 -7.98 30.70 -21.37
C ARG A 433 -8.01 29.42 -20.55
N ALA A 434 -7.81 29.54 -19.23
CA ALA A 434 -8.00 28.48 -18.27
C ALA A 434 -9.40 27.87 -18.43
N GLY A 435 -9.45 26.55 -18.72
CA GLY A 435 -10.69 25.80 -18.79
C GLY A 435 -10.88 24.93 -17.57
N SER A 436 -12.10 24.85 -17.06
CA SER A 436 -12.46 23.93 -15.98
C SER A 436 -12.51 22.49 -16.48
N VAL A 437 -12.08 21.57 -15.64
CA VAL A 437 -12.19 20.12 -15.85
C VAL A 437 -13.36 19.61 -15.00
N CYS A 438 -14.34 18.99 -15.64
CA CYS A 438 -15.55 18.50 -14.98
C CYS A 438 -15.56 16.97 -14.93
N ILE A 439 -16.07 16.42 -13.83
CA ILE A 439 -16.25 14.99 -13.61
C ILE A 439 -17.61 14.77 -12.93
N GLY A 440 -18.34 13.75 -13.36
CA GLY A 440 -19.54 13.24 -12.69
C GLY A 440 -19.27 11.94 -11.95
N LYS A 441 -19.90 10.85 -12.42
CA LYS A 441 -19.80 9.50 -11.84
C LYS A 441 -18.38 8.95 -11.69
N GLU A 442 -17.43 9.45 -12.48
CA GLU A 442 -16.01 9.03 -12.47
C GLU A 442 -15.16 9.71 -11.38
N TRP A 443 -15.76 10.46 -10.44
CA TRP A 443 -15.07 11.21 -9.40
C TRP A 443 -14.06 10.36 -8.61
N TYR A 444 -14.39 9.11 -8.30
CA TYR A 444 -13.55 8.21 -7.51
C TYR A 444 -12.34 7.64 -8.29
N ARG A 445 -12.26 7.89 -9.61
CA ARG A 445 -11.11 7.55 -10.47
C ARG A 445 -10.23 8.76 -10.79
N PHE A 446 -10.55 9.93 -10.28
CA PHE A 446 -9.68 11.10 -10.40
C PHE A 446 -8.32 10.81 -9.78
N PRO A 447 -7.20 10.94 -10.56
CA PRO A 447 -5.89 10.56 -10.04
C PRO A 447 -5.33 11.57 -9.05
N SER A 448 -5.34 12.85 -9.35
CA SER A 448 -4.96 13.97 -8.48
C SER A 448 -4.87 15.30 -9.25
N SER A 449 -4.94 16.41 -8.52
CA SER A 449 -4.67 17.76 -9.04
C SER A 449 -3.23 17.95 -9.57
N PHE A 450 -2.33 17.01 -9.37
CA PHE A 450 -1.02 16.97 -10.05
C PHE A 450 -1.15 16.80 -11.58
N PHE A 451 -2.27 16.27 -12.05
CA PHE A 451 -2.56 16.04 -13.45
C PHE A 451 -3.49 17.09 -14.07
N LEU A 452 -3.87 18.12 -13.31
CA LEU A 452 -4.69 19.21 -13.86
C LEU A 452 -3.82 20.24 -14.58
N PRO A 453 -4.26 20.72 -15.76
CA PRO A 453 -3.50 21.69 -16.53
C PRO A 453 -3.26 23.01 -15.78
N ARG A 454 -2.14 23.66 -16.12
CA ARG A 454 -1.83 25.02 -15.67
C ARG A 454 -1.94 26.01 -16.81
N TRP A 455 -2.49 27.19 -16.54
CA TRP A 455 -2.78 28.18 -17.55
C TRP A 455 -2.20 29.56 -17.22
N GLY A 456 -1.80 30.29 -18.26
CA GLY A 456 -1.42 31.70 -18.19
C GLY A 456 -0.13 32.02 -17.43
N PRO A 457 0.26 33.31 -17.41
CA PRO A 457 1.35 33.81 -16.60
C PRO A 457 1.06 33.61 -15.12
N GLY A 458 1.89 32.86 -14.42
CA GLY A 458 1.66 32.49 -13.01
C GLY A 458 1.08 31.10 -12.79
N GLY A 459 0.67 30.40 -13.87
CA GLY A 459 0.37 28.97 -13.83
C GLY A 459 -0.78 28.56 -12.91
N ALA A 460 -1.92 29.30 -12.95
CA ALA A 460 -3.12 28.88 -12.26
C ALA A 460 -3.58 27.48 -12.70
N VAL A 461 -3.92 26.62 -11.75
CA VAL A 461 -4.41 25.26 -12.04
C VAL A 461 -5.86 25.32 -12.50
N SER A 462 -6.23 24.52 -13.50
CA SER A 462 -7.62 24.34 -13.91
C SER A 462 -8.48 23.91 -12.72
N PRO A 463 -9.61 24.57 -12.45
CA PRO A 463 -10.52 24.13 -11.41
C PRO A 463 -11.13 22.77 -11.77
N LEU A 464 -11.19 21.87 -10.79
CA LEU A 464 -11.95 20.64 -10.85
C LEU A 464 -13.38 20.92 -10.38
N LEU A 465 -14.36 20.60 -11.21
CA LEU A 465 -15.78 20.85 -10.95
C LEU A 465 -16.56 19.51 -10.98
N TRP A 466 -17.56 19.42 -10.11
CA TRP A 466 -18.40 18.23 -10.00
C TRP A 466 -19.67 18.40 -10.84
N LEU A 467 -19.98 17.40 -11.65
CA LEU A 467 -21.28 17.29 -12.33
C LEU A 467 -22.21 16.39 -11.52
N ASN A 468 -23.49 16.72 -11.51
CA ASN A 468 -24.49 15.83 -10.91
C ASN A 468 -24.50 14.48 -11.64
N SER A 469 -24.55 13.40 -10.86
CA SER A 469 -24.50 12.02 -11.34
C SER A 469 -25.29 11.09 -10.43
N SER A 470 -25.21 9.78 -10.67
CA SER A 470 -25.83 8.75 -9.81
C SER A 470 -25.25 8.64 -8.41
N PHE A 471 -24.10 9.30 -8.11
CA PHE A 471 -23.51 9.30 -6.78
C PHE A 471 -24.21 10.32 -5.88
N THR A 472 -24.81 9.85 -4.79
CA THR A 472 -25.57 10.64 -3.81
C THR A 472 -24.84 10.85 -2.48
N GLY A 473 -23.54 10.63 -2.43
CA GLY A 473 -22.71 10.86 -1.25
C GLY A 473 -22.01 12.22 -1.25
N GLN A 474 -21.24 12.48 -0.20
CA GLN A 474 -20.50 13.73 -0.06
C GLN A 474 -19.23 13.74 -0.91
N LEU A 475 -19.19 14.63 -1.91
CA LEU A 475 -18.00 14.88 -2.72
C LEU A 475 -16.96 15.73 -1.95
N PRO A 476 -15.66 15.57 -2.22
CA PRO A 476 -14.62 16.47 -1.72
C PRO A 476 -14.84 17.92 -2.18
N ARG A 477 -14.22 18.85 -1.48
CA ARG A 477 -14.32 20.28 -1.78
C ARG A 477 -12.91 20.88 -1.94
N PRO A 478 -12.71 21.88 -2.80
CA PRO A 478 -11.45 22.60 -2.83
C PRO A 478 -11.09 23.15 -1.45
N PHE A 479 -9.81 23.08 -1.07
CA PHE A 479 -9.32 23.79 0.11
C PHE A 479 -9.58 25.28 -0.04
N GLU A 480 -9.91 25.95 1.05
CA GLU A 480 -10.00 27.40 1.09
C GLU A 480 -8.61 28.04 0.85
N PRO A 481 -8.52 29.32 0.44
CA PRO A 481 -7.26 29.96 0.13
C PRO A 481 -6.23 29.89 1.27
N TRP A 482 -4.97 29.70 0.88
CA TRP A 482 -3.83 29.72 1.79
C TRP A 482 -3.64 31.11 2.44
N PRO A 483 -3.21 31.22 3.72
CA PRO A 483 -2.80 30.15 4.64
C PRO A 483 -3.93 29.58 5.50
N GLY A 484 -5.11 30.13 5.48
CA GLY A 484 -6.20 29.75 6.38
C GLY A 484 -6.94 28.47 6.01
N GLY A 485 -6.79 27.97 4.79
CA GLY A 485 -7.63 26.89 4.26
C GLY A 485 -7.57 25.57 5.02
N ILE A 486 -6.45 25.26 5.67
CA ILE A 486 -6.29 24.04 6.48
C ILE A 486 -6.96 24.14 7.86
N SER A 487 -7.27 25.35 8.32
CA SER A 487 -7.92 25.60 9.62
C SER A 487 -9.41 25.98 9.49
N VAL A 488 -9.92 26.06 8.27
CA VAL A 488 -11.33 26.41 7.99
C VAL A 488 -12.17 25.14 7.90
N VAL A 489 -13.33 25.15 8.54
CA VAL A 489 -14.36 24.11 8.34
C VAL A 489 -15.18 24.51 7.12
N PRO A 490 -15.11 23.75 6.02
CA PRO A 490 -15.91 24.04 4.84
C PRO A 490 -17.41 23.97 5.15
N PRO A 491 -18.25 24.87 4.57
CA PRO A 491 -19.69 24.82 4.74
C PRO A 491 -20.25 23.44 4.35
N HIS A 492 -21.23 22.96 5.11
CA HIS A 492 -21.93 21.70 4.87
C HIS A 492 -21.05 20.45 4.87
N MET A 493 -19.81 20.52 5.41
CA MET A 493 -18.95 19.38 5.59
C MET A 493 -19.50 18.50 6.72
N ASN A 494 -19.74 17.23 6.45
CA ASN A 494 -20.28 16.27 7.41
C ASN A 494 -19.59 14.90 7.29
N ASP A 495 -19.71 14.08 8.33
CA ASP A 495 -19.21 12.71 8.42
C ASP A 495 -20.30 11.64 8.19
N ARG A 496 -21.45 12.05 7.64
CA ARG A 496 -22.61 11.19 7.39
C ARG A 496 -22.75 10.78 5.94
N ASN A 497 -21.79 11.18 5.10
CA ASN A 497 -21.81 10.99 3.66
C ASN A 497 -23.10 11.54 3.00
N GLU A 498 -23.63 12.63 3.55
CA GLU A 498 -24.82 13.30 3.00
C GLU A 498 -24.44 14.16 1.79
N GLU A 499 -25.20 14.00 0.73
CA GLU A 499 -25.04 14.75 -0.51
C GLU A 499 -25.17 16.26 -0.27
N GLU A 500 -24.34 17.04 -0.97
CA GLU A 500 -24.37 18.51 -0.96
C GLU A 500 -24.57 19.03 -2.38
N PRO A 501 -25.83 19.31 -2.78
CA PRO A 501 -26.14 19.72 -4.16
C PRO A 501 -25.48 21.03 -4.60
N SER A 502 -25.10 21.92 -3.66
CA SER A 502 -24.42 23.18 -3.97
C SER A 502 -23.01 22.99 -4.54
N ARG A 503 -22.46 21.77 -4.48
CA ARG A 503 -21.16 21.44 -5.07
C ARG A 503 -21.21 21.18 -6.57
N TYR A 504 -22.40 20.95 -7.12
CA TYR A 504 -22.55 20.66 -8.53
C TYR A 504 -22.49 21.94 -9.39
N SER A 505 -21.74 21.83 -10.48
CA SER A 505 -21.63 22.86 -11.52
C SER A 505 -22.48 22.47 -12.73
N GLN A 506 -22.78 23.46 -13.55
CA GLN A 506 -23.49 23.23 -14.80
C GLN A 506 -22.51 22.75 -15.89
N LEU A 507 -22.98 21.90 -16.80
CA LEU A 507 -22.18 21.46 -17.95
C LEU A 507 -21.69 22.64 -18.82
N SER A 508 -22.41 23.79 -18.79
CA SER A 508 -22.00 25.02 -19.44
C SER A 508 -20.69 25.60 -18.91
N ASP A 509 -20.33 25.31 -17.66
CA ASP A 509 -19.13 25.84 -17.02
C ASP A 509 -17.87 25.05 -17.39
N CYS A 510 -18.07 23.86 -17.99
CA CYS A 510 -17.01 22.93 -18.33
C CYS A 510 -16.32 23.30 -19.65
N ALA A 511 -15.00 23.29 -19.66
CA ALA A 511 -14.19 23.29 -20.88
C ALA A 511 -13.81 21.86 -21.28
N PHE A 512 -13.54 21.03 -20.29
CA PHE A 512 -13.26 19.60 -20.46
C PHE A 512 -14.17 18.78 -19.57
N VAL A 513 -14.58 17.60 -20.06
CA VAL A 513 -15.32 16.60 -19.27
C VAL A 513 -14.57 15.28 -19.37
N VAL A 514 -14.36 14.63 -18.22
CA VAL A 514 -13.82 13.27 -18.19
C VAL A 514 -14.93 12.31 -17.83
N ASP A 515 -15.15 11.32 -18.68
CA ASP A 515 -16.23 10.35 -18.52
C ASP A 515 -15.90 8.97 -19.07
N LEU A 516 -16.57 7.94 -18.55
CA LEU A 516 -16.57 6.56 -19.03
C LEU A 516 -17.95 6.24 -19.61
N GLU A 517 -18.02 6.02 -20.90
CA GLU A 517 -19.26 5.65 -21.59
C GLU A 517 -19.49 4.13 -21.51
N LEU A 518 -20.31 3.69 -20.55
CA LEU A 518 -20.73 2.28 -20.46
C LEU A 518 -22.07 2.07 -21.17
N PRO A 519 -22.21 1.04 -22.02
CA PRO A 519 -23.42 0.81 -22.81
C PRO A 519 -24.70 0.56 -22.00
N GLN A 520 -24.56 0.13 -20.75
CA GLN A 520 -25.67 -0.18 -19.84
C GLN A 520 -26.05 0.96 -18.89
N GLN A 521 -25.42 2.13 -18.99
CA GLN A 521 -25.72 3.27 -18.12
C GLN A 521 -26.85 4.11 -18.70
N GLU A 522 -27.81 4.48 -17.85
CA GLU A 522 -28.96 5.34 -18.20
C GLU A 522 -28.61 6.84 -18.18
N GLU A 523 -27.39 7.22 -17.74
CA GLU A 523 -26.97 8.62 -17.72
C GLU A 523 -26.80 9.18 -19.13
N PRO A 524 -27.21 10.46 -19.36
CA PRO A 524 -27.15 11.04 -20.69
C PRO A 524 -25.72 11.14 -21.19
N THR A 525 -25.46 10.62 -22.38
CA THR A 525 -24.20 10.81 -23.08
C THR A 525 -23.99 12.27 -23.47
N LEU A 526 -22.75 12.71 -23.54
CA LEU A 526 -22.41 14.07 -23.99
C LEU A 526 -22.89 14.28 -25.43
N ASP A 527 -23.54 15.44 -25.68
CA ASP A 527 -23.95 15.82 -27.04
C ASP A 527 -22.72 15.98 -27.94
N ARG A 528 -22.56 15.09 -28.89
CA ARG A 528 -21.45 15.05 -29.86
C ARG A 528 -21.47 16.24 -30.85
N ALA A 529 -22.56 16.98 -30.91
CA ALA A 529 -22.60 18.23 -31.66
C ALA A 529 -21.81 19.35 -30.92
N ALA A 530 -21.88 19.38 -29.60
CA ALA A 530 -21.24 20.36 -28.75
C ALA A 530 -19.85 19.92 -28.21
N TRP A 531 -19.56 18.61 -28.18
CA TRP A 531 -18.37 18.02 -27.59
C TRP A 531 -17.61 17.16 -28.60
N GLU A 532 -16.28 17.17 -28.52
CA GLU A 532 -15.40 16.28 -29.29
C GLU A 532 -14.44 15.55 -28.37
N PRO A 533 -14.14 14.26 -28.62
CA PRO A 533 -13.16 13.54 -27.82
C PRO A 533 -11.76 14.09 -28.13
N LEU A 534 -11.03 14.45 -27.08
CA LEU A 534 -9.64 14.87 -27.18
C LEU A 534 -8.71 13.66 -27.14
N ALA A 535 -8.98 12.73 -26.22
CA ALA A 535 -8.30 11.44 -26.10
C ALA A 535 -9.22 10.43 -25.46
N CYS A 536 -9.09 9.17 -25.85
CA CYS A 536 -9.80 8.03 -25.26
C CYS A 536 -8.83 6.86 -25.01
N GLU A 537 -9.04 6.15 -23.91
CA GLU A 537 -8.29 4.93 -23.55
C GLU A 537 -9.28 3.83 -23.17
N PRO A 538 -8.97 2.56 -23.52
CA PRO A 538 -9.84 1.45 -23.15
C PRO A 538 -9.83 1.21 -21.64
N PHE A 539 -11.01 1.07 -21.06
CA PHE A 539 -11.23 0.72 -19.65
C PHE A 539 -12.12 -0.53 -19.57
N LEU A 540 -11.79 -1.45 -18.65
CA LEU A 540 -12.51 -2.72 -18.52
C LEU A 540 -13.96 -2.50 -18.09
N ASP A 541 -14.91 -3.01 -18.89
CA ASP A 541 -16.29 -3.20 -18.45
C ASP A 541 -16.37 -4.48 -17.62
N ALA A 542 -16.39 -4.32 -16.30
CA ALA A 542 -16.34 -5.45 -15.37
C ALA A 542 -17.61 -6.30 -15.38
N GLU A 543 -18.77 -5.72 -15.72
CA GLU A 543 -20.05 -6.42 -15.73
C GLU A 543 -20.15 -7.36 -16.95
N ARG A 544 -19.66 -6.90 -18.09
CA ARG A 544 -19.65 -7.67 -19.34
C ARG A 544 -18.46 -8.59 -19.50
N SER A 545 -17.48 -8.50 -18.59
CA SER A 545 -16.25 -9.32 -18.61
C SER A 545 -16.30 -10.43 -17.55
N ARG A 546 -15.92 -11.66 -17.94
CA ARG A 546 -16.01 -12.84 -17.06
C ARG A 546 -14.66 -13.25 -16.49
N LEU A 547 -14.68 -13.88 -15.30
CA LEU A 547 -13.53 -14.61 -14.77
C LEU A 547 -13.24 -15.84 -15.65
N PRO A 548 -11.97 -16.25 -15.80
CA PRO A 548 -10.75 -15.64 -15.22
C PRO A 548 -10.18 -14.47 -16.05
N TRP A 549 -10.70 -14.18 -17.24
CA TRP A 549 -10.12 -13.29 -18.26
C TRP A 549 -9.96 -11.84 -17.79
N ARG A 550 -10.92 -11.33 -17.00
CA ARG A 550 -10.83 -9.98 -16.44
C ARG A 550 -9.81 -9.86 -15.30
N ALA A 551 -9.47 -10.99 -14.64
CA ALA A 551 -8.57 -11.02 -13.50
C ALA A 551 -7.11 -11.30 -13.89
N PHE A 552 -6.89 -12.04 -14.99
CA PHE A 552 -5.57 -12.47 -15.45
C PHE A 552 -5.38 -12.14 -16.93
N HIS A 553 -4.25 -11.51 -17.25
CA HIS A 553 -3.89 -11.18 -18.62
C HIS A 553 -3.20 -12.35 -19.31
N LEU A 554 -3.80 -12.84 -20.38
CA LEU A 554 -3.18 -13.81 -21.26
C LEU A 554 -2.62 -13.11 -22.52
N PRO A 555 -1.38 -13.48 -22.94
CA PRO A 555 -0.72 -12.86 -24.08
C PRO A 555 -1.46 -13.16 -25.40
N PHE A 556 -0.93 -12.61 -26.50
CA PHE A 556 -1.43 -12.80 -27.88
C PHE A 556 -2.88 -12.30 -28.11
N GLY A 557 -3.32 -11.29 -27.33
CA GLY A 557 -4.63 -10.69 -27.49
C GLY A 557 -5.80 -11.58 -27.00
N ILE A 558 -5.51 -12.67 -26.26
CA ILE A 558 -6.57 -13.60 -25.78
C ILE A 558 -7.47 -12.85 -24.78
N SER A 559 -6.90 -12.17 -23.79
CA SER A 559 -7.68 -11.43 -22.79
C SER A 559 -8.50 -10.30 -23.42
N GLN A 560 -7.93 -9.56 -24.37
CA GLN A 560 -8.65 -8.48 -25.07
C GLN A 560 -9.86 -8.98 -25.86
N ARG A 561 -9.78 -10.16 -26.46
CA ARG A 561 -10.90 -10.78 -27.18
C ARG A 561 -11.99 -11.38 -26.27
N ARG A 562 -11.65 -11.65 -25.01
CA ARG A 562 -12.57 -12.28 -24.03
C ARG A 562 -13.19 -11.29 -23.06
N ASN A 563 -12.62 -10.08 -22.96
CA ASN A 563 -13.13 -8.99 -22.14
C ASN A 563 -13.87 -7.97 -22.98
N ALA A 564 -14.84 -7.30 -22.38
CA ALA A 564 -15.47 -6.11 -22.91
C ALA A 564 -14.75 -4.87 -22.39
N TYR A 565 -14.62 -3.86 -23.23
CA TYR A 565 -14.05 -2.57 -22.88
C TYR A 565 -15.00 -1.46 -23.25
N ALA A 566 -14.95 -0.38 -22.48
CA ALA A 566 -15.60 0.89 -22.75
C ALA A 566 -14.53 1.96 -22.95
N GLU A 567 -14.88 3.08 -23.52
CA GLU A 567 -13.95 4.18 -23.73
C GLU A 567 -13.98 5.14 -22.54
N TYR A 568 -12.84 5.31 -21.88
CA TYR A 568 -12.61 6.34 -20.87
C TYR A 568 -12.01 7.55 -21.58
N CYS A 569 -12.78 8.63 -21.71
CA CYS A 569 -12.43 9.76 -22.57
C CYS A 569 -12.33 11.07 -21.81
N VAL A 570 -11.45 11.95 -22.27
CA VAL A 570 -11.55 13.39 -22.02
C VAL A 570 -12.15 14.07 -23.25
N TRP A 571 -13.20 14.81 -23.02
CA TRP A 571 -13.96 15.55 -24.02
C TRP A 571 -13.64 17.05 -23.93
N ARG A 572 -13.46 17.69 -25.07
CA ARG A 572 -13.29 19.13 -25.18
C ARG A 572 -14.55 19.75 -25.78
N ARG A 573 -14.97 20.92 -25.24
CA ARG A 573 -16.08 21.68 -25.80
C ARG A 573 -15.66 22.34 -27.11
N LYS A 574 -16.47 22.18 -28.16
CA LYS A 574 -16.25 22.80 -29.46
C LYS A 574 -16.48 24.31 -29.38
N GLY A 575 -15.61 25.11 -30.02
CA GLY A 575 -15.76 26.55 -30.10
C GLY A 575 -15.34 27.36 -28.85
N ARG A 576 -14.66 26.74 -27.92
CA ARG A 576 -14.01 27.43 -26.79
C ARG A 576 -12.49 27.37 -26.87
#